data_89969545faa36717b8d55ff2b3f473e6
#
_entry.id   89969545faa36717b8d55ff2b3f473e6
#
_cell.length_a   1.000
_cell.length_b   1.000
_cell.length_c   1.000
_cell.angle_alpha   90.00
_cell.angle_beta   90.00
_cell.angle_gamma   90.00
#
_symmetry.space_group_name_H-M   'P 1'
#
loop_
_entity.id
_entity.type
_entity.pdbx_description
1 polymer ?
#
loop_
_entity_poly.entity_id
_entity_poly.type
_entity_poly.pdbx_seq_one_letter_code
_entity_poly.pdbx_strand_id
1 'polypeptide(L)'
;MRDRIAFQFAASVALLLSLILPLTAHAFGGRPAPAPVAPRSAEAEYNKGLQAKAARNFPDAVNDFRRAVDIRPSFAEAWNELGFALRNTGQYAEALRAYEQALRLRPNYPEALEYMGEAYVKLGRLDEARTILERLQRLDVVRAQDLEGAIRTGR
;
A
#
# COMPACT_ATOMS: atom_id res chain seq x y z
N MET A 1 61.41 -44.19 45.15
CA MET A 1 61.38 -45.46 44.42
C MET A 1 60.92 -45.16 43.05
N ARG A 2 61.81 -44.97 42.15
CA ARG A 2 62.26 -45.91 41.08
C ARG A 2 61.13 -45.92 39.98
N ASP A 3 61.40 -45.78 38.74
CA ASP A 3 62.51 -45.52 37.81
C ASP A 3 61.91 -45.17 36.48
N ARG A 4 62.38 -44.16 35.83
CA ARG A 4 63.03 -44.17 34.53
C ARG A 4 62.57 -45.27 33.57
N ILE A 5 62.12 -44.95 32.39
CA ILE A 5 62.98 -45.17 31.19
C ILE A 5 62.39 -44.39 30.01
N ALA A 6 63.22 -43.62 29.38
CA ALA A 6 63.11 -43.02 28.09
C ALA A 6 63.20 -44.09 26.99
N PHE A 7 62.52 -43.86 25.88
CA PHE A 7 63.05 -44.30 24.58
C PHE A 7 62.59 -43.36 23.49
N GLN A 8 63.65 -42.69 22.95
CA GLN A 8 63.54 -42.01 21.66
C GLN A 8 63.51 -43.07 20.56
N PHE A 9 62.73 -42.82 19.54
CA PHE A 9 63.10 -43.16 18.16
C PHE A 9 62.69 -42.06 17.23
N ALA A 10 63.69 -41.48 16.61
CA ALA A 10 63.57 -40.61 15.46
C ALA A 10 63.35 -41.47 14.22
N ALA A 11 62.75 -40.84 13.23
CA ALA A 11 63.17 -40.86 11.83
C ALA A 11 61.93 -40.81 10.93
N SER A 12 61.97 -39.84 10.20
CA SER A 12 62.17 -39.66 8.75
C SER A 12 60.86 -39.43 7.96
N VAL A 13 60.69 -38.20 7.58
CA VAL A 13 60.65 -37.70 6.20
C VAL A 13 59.78 -38.48 5.22
N ALA A 14 58.73 -37.85 4.87
CA ALA A 14 58.26 -37.81 3.47
C ALA A 14 57.54 -36.48 3.20
N LEU A 15 58.30 -35.55 2.67
CA LEU A 15 57.85 -34.32 2.05
C LEU A 15 57.17 -34.69 0.72
N LEU A 16 55.86 -34.87 0.71
CA LEU A 16 55.07 -34.89 -0.51
C LEU A 16 54.42 -33.53 -0.66
N LEU A 17 55.11 -32.67 -1.40
CA LEU A 17 54.53 -31.45 -1.97
C LEU A 17 53.42 -31.88 -2.97
N SER A 18 52.20 -32.00 -2.48
CA SER A 18 51.05 -32.02 -3.36
C SER A 18 50.74 -30.58 -3.75
N LEU A 19 51.20 -30.24 -4.95
CA LEU A 19 50.85 -29.02 -5.64
C LEU A 19 49.36 -29.09 -5.97
N ILE A 20 48.51 -28.67 -5.02
CA ILE A 20 47.07 -28.44 -5.31
C ILE A 20 47.02 -27.08 -5.99
N LEU A 21 46.99 -27.12 -7.33
CA LEU A 21 46.53 -25.96 -8.09
C LEU A 21 45.13 -25.61 -7.63
N PRO A 22 44.86 -24.35 -7.23
CA PRO A 22 43.48 -23.95 -7.06
C PRO A 22 42.83 -24.01 -8.44
N LEU A 23 41.89 -24.93 -8.58
CA LEU A 23 40.94 -24.91 -9.71
C LEU A 23 40.18 -23.61 -9.59
N THR A 24 40.61 -22.58 -10.32
CA THR A 24 39.84 -21.36 -10.47
C THR A 24 38.55 -21.75 -11.14
N ALA A 25 37.50 -22.01 -10.32
CA ALA A 25 36.15 -22.04 -10.80
C ALA A 25 35.89 -20.68 -11.43
N HIS A 26 35.93 -20.63 -12.76
CA HIS A 26 35.36 -19.53 -13.51
C HIS A 26 33.89 -19.49 -13.09
N ALA A 27 33.58 -18.58 -12.18
CA ALA A 27 32.23 -18.22 -11.89
C ALA A 27 31.62 -17.73 -13.22
N PHE A 28 30.90 -18.61 -13.88
CA PHE A 28 29.96 -18.23 -14.92
C PHE A 28 29.15 -17.09 -14.30
N GLY A 29 29.24 -15.89 -14.91
CA GLY A 29 28.55 -14.69 -14.48
C GLY A 29 27.04 -14.87 -14.59
N GLY A 30 26.51 -15.69 -13.71
CA GLY A 30 25.07 -15.77 -13.45
C GLY A 30 24.64 -14.45 -12.87
N ARG A 31 23.82 -13.74 -13.61
CA ARG A 31 23.09 -12.57 -13.12
C ARG A 31 22.53 -12.93 -11.73
N PRO A 32 22.79 -12.15 -10.66
CA PRO A 32 22.24 -12.49 -9.36
C PRO A 32 20.73 -12.63 -9.50
N ALA A 33 20.17 -13.68 -8.92
CA ALA A 33 18.74 -13.88 -8.92
C ALA A 33 18.08 -12.62 -8.37
N PRO A 34 17.01 -12.12 -8.98
CA PRO A 34 16.30 -10.96 -8.45
C PRO A 34 15.92 -11.25 -6.99
N ALA A 35 16.19 -10.28 -6.11
CA ALA A 35 15.84 -10.38 -4.71
C ALA A 35 14.35 -10.75 -4.58
N PRO A 36 13.97 -11.61 -3.61
CA PRO A 36 12.58 -11.95 -3.38
C PRO A 36 11.77 -10.66 -3.23
N VAL A 37 10.81 -10.47 -4.12
CA VAL A 37 9.89 -9.32 -4.02
C VAL A 37 9.10 -9.52 -2.73
N ALA A 38 9.25 -8.60 -1.78
CA ALA A 38 8.47 -8.65 -0.54
C ALA A 38 6.97 -8.77 -0.86
N PRO A 39 6.22 -9.58 -0.12
CA PRO A 39 4.78 -9.71 -0.36
C PRO A 39 4.14 -8.33 -0.28
N ARG A 40 3.30 -8.02 -1.26
CA ARG A 40 2.57 -6.75 -1.30
C ARG A 40 1.64 -6.69 -0.08
N SER A 41 1.77 -5.64 0.73
CA SER A 41 0.83 -5.38 1.81
C SER A 41 -0.19 -4.31 1.40
N ALA A 42 -1.37 -4.34 2.01
CA ALA A 42 -2.38 -3.31 1.77
C ALA A 42 -1.86 -1.91 2.12
N GLU A 43 -1.06 -1.80 3.19
CA GLU A 43 -0.43 -0.54 3.61
C GLU A 43 0.58 -0.04 2.58
N ALA A 44 1.39 -0.94 2.01
CA ALA A 44 2.37 -0.56 0.99
C ALA A 44 1.68 -0.02 -0.27
N GLU A 45 0.61 -0.68 -0.74
CA GLU A 45 -0.16 -0.19 -1.88
C GLU A 45 -0.93 1.10 -1.54
N TYR A 46 -1.50 1.22 -0.35
CA TYR A 46 -2.13 2.44 0.14
C TYR A 46 -1.15 3.63 0.15
N ASN A 47 0.06 3.44 0.66
CA ASN A 47 1.08 4.48 0.72
C ASN A 47 1.53 4.91 -0.69
N LYS A 48 1.63 4.00 -1.66
CA LYS A 48 1.86 4.35 -3.07
C LYS A 48 0.72 5.21 -3.61
N GLY A 49 -0.51 4.81 -3.35
CA GLY A 49 -1.69 5.59 -3.74
C GLY A 49 -1.68 7.00 -3.16
N LEU A 50 -1.27 7.17 -1.90
CA LEU A 50 -1.10 8.50 -1.29
C LEU A 50 -0.01 9.33 -2.00
N GLN A 51 1.09 8.72 -2.38
CA GLN A 51 2.15 9.39 -3.15
C GLN A 51 1.64 9.82 -4.54
N ALA A 52 0.94 8.92 -5.25
CA ALA A 52 0.33 9.24 -6.54
C ALA A 52 -0.71 10.36 -6.42
N LYS A 53 -1.56 10.32 -5.37
CA LYS A 53 -2.52 11.39 -5.05
C LYS A 53 -1.83 12.72 -4.80
N ALA A 54 -0.75 12.75 -4.00
CA ALA A 54 0.03 13.96 -3.73
C ALA A 54 0.66 14.53 -5.00
N ALA A 55 1.09 13.67 -5.92
CA ALA A 55 1.58 14.06 -7.25
C ALA A 55 0.44 14.41 -8.24
N ARG A 56 -0.83 14.39 -7.81
CA ARG A 56 -2.05 14.57 -8.63
C ARG A 56 -2.17 13.56 -9.79
N ASN A 57 -1.46 12.46 -9.71
CA ASN A 57 -1.58 11.35 -10.65
C ASN A 57 -2.73 10.42 -10.20
N PHE A 58 -3.97 10.87 -10.39
CA PHE A 58 -5.15 10.15 -9.95
C PHE A 58 -5.37 8.79 -10.63
N PRO A 59 -5.01 8.57 -11.92
CA PRO A 59 -5.10 7.25 -12.52
C PRO A 59 -4.22 6.19 -11.80
N ASP A 60 -3.00 6.54 -11.43
CA ASP A 60 -2.12 5.64 -10.67
C ASP A 60 -2.64 5.47 -9.23
N ALA A 61 -3.12 6.56 -8.60
CA ALA A 61 -3.74 6.48 -7.28
C ALA A 61 -4.93 5.49 -7.26
N VAL A 62 -5.80 5.52 -8.28
CA VAL A 62 -6.90 4.54 -8.43
C VAL A 62 -6.37 3.11 -8.43
N ASN A 63 -5.34 2.84 -9.23
CA ASN A 63 -4.75 1.50 -9.33
C ASN A 63 -4.15 1.03 -8.01
N ASP A 64 -3.45 1.93 -7.31
CA ASP A 64 -2.77 1.61 -6.05
C ASP A 64 -3.79 1.40 -4.92
N PHE A 65 -4.78 2.29 -4.76
CA PHE A 65 -5.83 2.12 -3.76
C PHE A 65 -6.71 0.90 -4.04
N ARG A 66 -6.98 0.57 -5.31
CA ARG A 66 -7.71 -0.66 -5.67
C ARG A 66 -6.95 -1.89 -5.21
N ARG A 67 -5.63 -1.96 -5.42
CA ARG A 67 -4.81 -3.06 -4.89
C ARG A 67 -4.82 -3.12 -3.36
N ALA A 68 -4.82 -1.97 -2.69
CA ALA A 68 -4.89 -1.93 -1.22
C ALA A 68 -6.20 -2.55 -0.70
N VAL A 69 -7.35 -2.20 -1.30
CA VAL A 69 -8.66 -2.75 -0.88
C VAL A 69 -8.86 -4.20 -1.32
N ASP A 70 -8.23 -4.64 -2.41
CA ASP A 70 -8.24 -6.04 -2.83
C ASP A 70 -7.47 -6.92 -1.83
N ILE A 71 -6.34 -6.44 -1.30
CA ILE A 71 -5.55 -7.15 -0.29
C ILE A 71 -6.26 -7.11 1.08
N ARG A 72 -6.84 -5.97 1.46
CA ARG A 72 -7.55 -5.80 2.74
C ARG A 72 -8.89 -5.09 2.53
N PRO A 73 -9.96 -5.84 2.27
CA PRO A 73 -11.30 -5.28 2.04
C PRO A 73 -11.89 -4.50 3.22
N SER A 74 -11.36 -4.69 4.44
CA SER A 74 -11.77 -3.95 5.64
C SER A 74 -11.04 -2.62 5.85
N PHE A 75 -10.27 -2.14 4.87
CA PHE A 75 -9.51 -0.90 4.97
C PHE A 75 -10.37 0.31 4.59
N ALA A 76 -11.11 0.85 5.55
CA ALA A 76 -12.04 1.96 5.31
C ALA A 76 -11.37 3.21 4.70
N GLU A 77 -10.16 3.55 5.15
CA GLU A 77 -9.39 4.67 4.61
C GLU A 77 -9.02 4.46 3.14
N ALA A 78 -8.61 3.25 2.77
CA ALA A 78 -8.26 2.95 1.39
C ALA A 78 -9.49 3.01 0.46
N TRP A 79 -10.66 2.60 0.95
CA TRP A 79 -11.92 2.76 0.22
C TRP A 79 -12.28 4.24 0.02
N ASN A 80 -12.11 5.07 1.06
CA ASN A 80 -12.33 6.51 0.94
C ASN A 80 -11.38 7.16 -0.08
N GLU A 81 -10.09 6.84 -0.02
CA GLU A 81 -9.09 7.36 -0.94
C GLU A 81 -9.29 6.86 -2.39
N LEU A 82 -9.74 5.61 -2.55
CA LEU A 82 -10.14 5.09 -3.87
C LEU A 82 -11.29 5.91 -4.44
N GLY A 83 -12.33 6.18 -3.63
CA GLY A 83 -13.43 7.04 -4.03
C GLY A 83 -12.98 8.45 -4.43
N PHE A 84 -12.08 9.05 -3.65
CA PHE A 84 -11.49 10.34 -3.96
C PHE A 84 -10.75 10.34 -5.31
N ALA A 85 -9.90 9.36 -5.57
CA ALA A 85 -9.15 9.24 -6.81
C ALA A 85 -10.09 9.01 -8.02
N LEU A 86 -11.08 8.13 -7.88
CA LEU A 86 -12.11 7.87 -8.90
C LEU A 86 -12.92 9.12 -9.22
N ARG A 87 -13.31 9.90 -8.22
CA ARG A 87 -14.02 11.17 -8.42
C ARG A 87 -13.16 12.16 -9.21
N ASN A 88 -11.87 12.26 -8.92
CA ASN A 88 -10.94 13.15 -9.63
C ASN A 88 -10.62 12.68 -11.06
N THR A 89 -10.90 11.43 -11.41
CA THR A 89 -10.84 10.90 -12.78
C THR A 89 -12.21 10.93 -13.50
N GLY A 90 -13.24 11.51 -12.86
CA GLY A 90 -14.59 11.62 -13.44
C GLY A 90 -15.43 10.33 -13.32
N GLN A 91 -14.91 9.29 -12.65
CA GLN A 91 -15.59 8.01 -12.48
C GLN A 91 -16.56 8.04 -11.26
N TYR A 92 -17.52 8.96 -11.30
CA TYR A 92 -18.38 9.27 -10.14
C TYR A 92 -19.20 8.08 -9.65
N ALA A 93 -19.72 7.26 -10.55
CA ALA A 93 -20.52 6.10 -10.15
C ALA A 93 -19.70 5.04 -9.40
N GLU A 94 -18.41 4.88 -9.77
CA GLU A 94 -17.49 3.99 -9.05
C GLU A 94 -17.03 4.62 -7.74
N ALA A 95 -16.81 5.93 -7.73
CA ALA A 95 -16.49 6.67 -6.51
C ALA A 95 -17.58 6.50 -5.44
N LEU A 96 -18.87 6.62 -5.82
CA LEU A 96 -19.98 6.38 -4.89
C LEU A 96 -19.93 4.99 -4.28
N ARG A 97 -19.67 3.94 -5.08
CA ARG A 97 -19.54 2.57 -4.55
C ARG A 97 -18.38 2.43 -3.57
N ALA A 98 -17.26 3.12 -3.83
CA ALA A 98 -16.11 3.10 -2.91
C ALA A 98 -16.44 3.81 -1.58
N TYR A 99 -17.09 4.98 -1.63
CA TYR A 99 -17.53 5.67 -0.42
C TYR A 99 -18.57 4.88 0.37
N GLU A 100 -19.48 4.20 -0.30
CA GLU A 100 -20.44 3.28 0.36
C GLU A 100 -19.71 2.16 1.12
N GLN A 101 -18.63 1.59 0.56
CA GLN A 101 -17.82 0.61 1.25
C GLN A 101 -17.12 1.22 2.48
N ALA A 102 -16.51 2.40 2.33
CA ALA A 102 -15.90 3.11 3.44
C ALA A 102 -16.91 3.36 4.57
N LEU A 103 -18.12 3.79 4.23
CA LEU A 103 -19.20 4.07 5.18
C LEU A 103 -19.85 2.81 5.77
N ARG A 104 -19.84 1.67 5.08
CA ARG A 104 -20.23 0.39 5.69
C ARG A 104 -19.24 -0.03 6.79
N LEU A 105 -17.95 0.20 6.57
CA LEU A 105 -16.89 -0.12 7.52
C LEU A 105 -16.84 0.89 8.67
N ARG A 106 -17.07 2.16 8.37
CA ARG A 106 -17.07 3.27 9.33
C ARG A 106 -18.29 4.18 9.09
N PRO A 107 -19.43 3.88 9.71
CA PRO A 107 -20.67 4.63 9.48
C PRO A 107 -20.57 6.14 9.71
N ASN A 108 -19.78 6.58 10.69
CA ASN A 108 -19.55 8.00 10.99
C ASN A 108 -18.16 8.43 10.50
N TYR A 109 -18.00 8.48 9.17
CA TYR A 109 -16.78 8.92 8.51
C TYR A 109 -17.05 10.23 7.75
N PRO A 110 -16.81 11.41 8.38
CA PRO A 110 -17.23 12.70 7.81
C PRO A 110 -16.62 12.98 6.44
N GLU A 111 -15.34 12.64 6.22
CA GLU A 111 -14.68 12.83 4.92
C GLU A 111 -15.35 12.02 3.80
N ALA A 112 -15.68 10.76 4.07
CA ALA A 112 -16.34 9.91 3.09
C ALA A 112 -17.76 10.43 2.76
N LEU A 113 -18.47 10.96 3.77
CA LEU A 113 -19.79 11.59 3.58
C LEU A 113 -19.67 12.86 2.72
N GLU A 114 -18.74 13.76 3.03
CA GLU A 114 -18.51 14.97 2.26
C GLU A 114 -18.23 14.63 0.79
N TYR A 115 -17.22 13.80 0.52
CA TYR A 115 -16.83 13.43 -0.84
C TYR A 115 -17.92 12.67 -1.60
N MET A 116 -18.71 11.86 -0.90
CA MET A 116 -19.89 11.20 -1.49
C MET A 116 -20.95 12.23 -1.87
N GLY A 117 -21.22 13.20 -1.00
CA GLY A 117 -22.14 14.31 -1.28
C GLY A 117 -21.71 15.12 -2.50
N GLU A 118 -20.43 15.48 -2.59
CA GLU A 118 -19.87 16.17 -3.76
C GLU A 118 -19.97 15.33 -5.05
N ALA A 119 -19.76 14.00 -4.96
CA ALA A 119 -19.96 13.12 -6.10
C ALA A 119 -21.42 13.10 -6.58
N TYR A 120 -22.40 13.14 -5.66
CA TYR A 120 -23.80 13.29 -6.00
C TYR A 120 -24.10 14.65 -6.67
N VAL A 121 -23.49 15.75 -6.19
CA VAL A 121 -23.61 17.08 -6.83
C VAL A 121 -23.10 17.00 -8.27
N LYS A 122 -21.95 16.39 -8.52
CA LYS A 122 -21.38 16.22 -9.88
C LYS A 122 -22.27 15.41 -10.82
N LEU A 123 -23.07 14.48 -10.27
CA LEU A 123 -24.05 13.69 -11.01
C LEU A 123 -25.42 14.38 -11.15
N GLY A 124 -25.62 15.59 -10.59
CA GLY A 124 -26.89 16.29 -10.55
C GLY A 124 -27.91 15.65 -9.58
N ARG A 125 -27.48 14.72 -8.74
CA ARG A 125 -28.31 13.98 -7.77
C ARG A 125 -28.42 14.77 -6.46
N LEU A 126 -29.08 15.93 -6.53
CA LEU A 126 -29.06 16.90 -5.45
C LEU A 126 -29.84 16.46 -4.22
N ASP A 127 -30.87 15.61 -4.35
CA ASP A 127 -31.66 15.13 -3.22
C ASP A 127 -30.84 14.15 -2.35
N GLU A 128 -30.04 13.29 -2.98
CA GLU A 128 -29.11 12.44 -2.27
C GLU A 128 -27.99 13.27 -1.62
N ALA A 129 -27.49 14.30 -2.29
CA ALA A 129 -26.51 15.20 -1.69
C ALA A 129 -27.06 15.90 -0.44
N ARG A 130 -28.34 16.34 -0.45
CA ARG A 130 -29.02 16.93 0.72
C ARG A 130 -29.18 15.92 1.86
N THR A 131 -29.52 14.68 1.56
CA THR A 131 -29.60 13.61 2.55
C THR A 131 -28.26 13.37 3.25
N ILE A 132 -27.16 13.41 2.49
CA ILE A 132 -25.80 13.33 3.05
C ILE A 132 -25.50 14.57 3.89
N LEU A 133 -25.87 15.77 3.44
CA LEU A 133 -25.68 17.02 4.17
C LEU A 133 -26.33 16.97 5.56
N GLU A 134 -27.60 16.54 5.65
CA GLU A 134 -28.30 16.41 6.94
C GLU A 134 -27.58 15.49 7.91
N ARG A 135 -27.00 14.41 7.39
CA ARG A 135 -26.19 13.51 8.21
C ARG A 135 -24.88 14.14 8.64
N LEU A 136 -24.22 14.86 7.73
CA LEU A 136 -22.93 15.50 7.97
C LEU A 136 -23.04 16.66 8.97
N GLN A 137 -24.16 17.42 8.94
CA GLN A 137 -24.44 18.49 9.92
C GLN A 137 -24.42 18.02 11.37
N ARG A 138 -24.73 16.76 11.64
CA ARG A 138 -24.69 16.16 12.97
C ARG A 138 -23.31 15.64 13.39
N LEU A 139 -22.38 15.51 12.44
CA LEU A 139 -21.07 14.90 12.66
C LEU A 139 -19.92 15.91 12.56
N ASP A 140 -19.99 16.80 11.57
CA ASP A 140 -18.92 17.76 11.23
C ASP A 140 -19.54 18.97 10.51
N VAL A 141 -19.73 20.04 11.27
CA VAL A 141 -20.39 21.28 10.77
C VAL A 141 -19.56 21.95 9.69
N VAL A 142 -18.22 21.90 9.77
CA VAL A 142 -17.34 22.54 8.77
C VAL A 142 -17.48 21.86 7.43
N ARG A 143 -17.38 20.53 7.40
CA ARG A 143 -17.57 19.75 6.16
C ARG A 143 -19.00 19.84 5.62
N ALA A 144 -19.99 20.00 6.51
CA ALA A 144 -21.36 20.23 6.10
C ALA A 144 -21.50 21.57 5.34
N GLN A 145 -20.84 22.63 5.81
CA GLN A 145 -20.82 23.94 5.12
C GLN A 145 -20.16 23.84 3.74
N ASP A 146 -19.08 23.07 3.62
CA ASP A 146 -18.41 22.86 2.32
C ASP A 146 -19.33 22.14 1.33
N LEU A 147 -20.02 21.07 1.76
CA LEU A 147 -20.99 20.36 0.94
C LEU A 147 -22.22 21.23 0.60
N GLU A 148 -22.72 22.04 1.53
CA GLU A 148 -23.81 22.98 1.27
C GLU A 148 -23.40 24.00 0.18
N GLY A 149 -22.16 24.50 0.25
CA GLY A 149 -21.56 25.35 -0.76
C GLY A 149 -21.53 24.66 -2.14
N ALA A 150 -21.11 23.39 -2.17
CA ALA A 150 -21.08 22.60 -3.40
C ALA A 150 -22.50 22.40 -4.00
N ILE A 151 -23.49 22.08 -3.16
CA ILE A 151 -24.90 21.94 -3.59
C ILE A 151 -25.43 23.25 -4.19
N ARG A 152 -25.14 24.39 -3.55
CA ARG A 152 -25.60 25.69 -4.01
C ARG A 152 -24.98 26.13 -5.35
N THR A 153 -23.71 25.79 -5.56
CA THR A 153 -22.96 26.24 -6.75
C THR A 153 -22.95 25.24 -7.89
N GLY A 154 -23.35 23.98 -7.64
CA GLY A 154 -23.25 22.88 -8.61
C GLY A 154 -21.82 22.44 -8.89
N ARG A 155 -20.87 22.76 -8.02
CA ARG A 155 -19.42 22.54 -8.24
C ARG A 155 -18.78 21.65 -7.20
#